data_492e60880f5143d7f5c67225c89c6612
#
_entry.id   492e60880f5143d7f5c67225c89c6612
#
_cell.length_a   1.000
_cell.length_b   1.000
_cell.length_c   1.000
_cell.angle_alpha   90.00
_cell.angle_beta   90.00
_cell.angle_gamma   90.00
#
_symmetry.space_group_name_H-M   'P 1'
#
loop_
_entity.id
_entity.type
_entity.pdbx_description
1 polymer ?
#
loop_
_entity_poly.entity_id
_entity_poly.type
_entity_poly.pdbx_seq_one_letter_code
_entity_poly.pdbx_strand_id
1 'polypeptide(L)'
;MKLSHQILLASSITVAAFALPRAGFAAEHIVEMLNKDDAGNRMAFQPSFVKVEVGDTVKFVPTDKGHNAESVKGAWIEGAPEVRGAFSKDVVFKAEKEGLYVFKCLPHYGMGMVALVQVGKPVNLDTIKAFSATGLAKKRLDAEVAKVTP
;
A
#
# COMPACT_ATOMS: atom_id res chain seq x y z
N MET A 1 69.20 -40.33 7.19
CA MET A 1 68.55 -39.08 6.78
C MET A 1 67.05 -39.24 6.95
N LYS A 2 66.47 -38.61 7.99
CA LYS A 2 65.00 -38.64 8.25
C LYS A 2 64.41 -37.30 7.77
N LEU A 3 63.57 -37.29 6.73
CA LEU A 3 62.80 -36.13 6.31
C LEU A 3 61.59 -36.02 7.21
N SER A 4 61.51 -34.96 7.96
CA SER A 4 60.31 -34.56 8.74
C SER A 4 59.36 -33.80 7.83
N HIS A 5 58.16 -34.35 7.61
CA HIS A 5 57.07 -33.64 6.94
C HIS A 5 56.34 -32.78 7.96
N GLN A 6 56.45 -31.47 7.81
CA GLN A 6 55.61 -30.54 8.56
C GLN A 6 54.28 -30.32 7.80
N ILE A 7 53.18 -30.72 8.44
CA ILE A 7 51.82 -30.47 7.95
C ILE A 7 51.38 -29.07 8.45
N LEU A 8 51.27 -28.14 7.52
CA LEU A 8 50.67 -26.85 7.79
C LEU A 8 49.13 -26.98 7.79
N LEU A 9 48.51 -26.88 8.97
CA LEU A 9 47.07 -26.74 9.10
C LEU A 9 46.67 -25.27 8.79
N ALA A 10 46.04 -25.05 7.65
CA ALA A 10 45.42 -23.77 7.34
C ALA A 10 44.03 -23.68 8.03
N SER A 11 43.93 -22.88 9.08
CA SER A 11 42.63 -22.54 9.72
C SER A 11 41.89 -21.55 8.87
N SER A 12 40.80 -21.99 8.22
CA SER A 12 39.87 -21.10 7.50
C SER A 12 38.90 -20.43 8.51
N ILE A 13 39.07 -19.15 8.72
CA ILE A 13 38.13 -18.34 9.53
C ILE A 13 36.93 -17.97 8.64
N THR A 14 35.80 -18.63 8.86
CA THR A 14 34.55 -18.30 8.20
C THR A 14 33.93 -17.10 8.92
N VAL A 15 34.00 -15.90 8.33
CA VAL A 15 33.31 -14.72 8.83
C VAL A 15 31.83 -14.83 8.45
N ALA A 16 30.98 -15.16 9.42
CA ALA A 16 29.54 -15.10 9.26
C ALA A 16 29.11 -13.60 9.25
N ALA A 17 28.72 -13.12 8.08
CA ALA A 17 28.12 -11.78 7.96
C ALA A 17 26.72 -11.78 8.58
N PHE A 18 26.59 -11.26 9.79
CA PHE A 18 25.29 -10.98 10.40
C PHE A 18 24.68 -9.78 9.67
N ALA A 19 23.68 -10.03 8.83
CA ALA A 19 22.81 -8.98 8.29
C ALA A 19 21.98 -8.41 9.44
N LEU A 20 22.35 -7.23 9.93
CA LEU A 20 21.54 -6.48 10.90
C LEU A 20 20.21 -6.08 10.23
N PRO A 21 19.04 -6.31 10.90
CA PRO A 21 17.78 -5.80 10.38
C PRO A 21 17.86 -4.27 10.28
N ARG A 22 17.65 -3.76 9.07
CA ARG A 22 17.50 -2.33 8.87
C ARG A 22 16.20 -1.92 9.56
N ALA A 23 16.28 -1.17 10.64
CA ALA A 23 15.15 -0.42 11.17
C ALA A 23 14.77 0.62 10.10
N GLY A 24 13.83 0.28 9.23
CA GLY A 24 13.24 1.23 8.31
C GLY A 24 12.43 2.25 9.14
N PHE A 25 12.71 3.54 8.96
CA PHE A 25 11.81 4.57 9.46
C PHE A 25 10.49 4.46 8.71
N ALA A 26 9.36 4.53 9.44
CA ALA A 26 8.04 4.60 8.83
C ALA A 26 7.97 5.77 7.85
N ALA A 27 7.64 5.49 6.59
CA ALA A 27 7.50 6.51 5.56
C ALA A 27 6.07 7.08 5.55
N GLU A 28 5.93 8.34 5.14
CA GLU A 28 4.64 8.94 4.84
C GLU A 28 4.46 9.06 3.34
N HIS A 29 3.36 8.51 2.83
CA HIS A 29 2.97 8.55 1.42
C HIS A 29 1.76 9.47 1.26
N ILE A 30 1.86 10.46 0.38
CA ILE A 30 0.79 11.43 0.14
C ILE A 30 -0.09 10.96 -1.02
N VAL A 31 -1.41 11.04 -0.81
CA VAL A 31 -2.44 10.85 -1.85
C VAL A 31 -3.31 12.09 -1.87
N GLU A 32 -3.32 12.79 -2.98
CA GLU A 32 -4.14 13.97 -3.16
C GLU A 32 -5.59 13.61 -3.50
N MET A 33 -6.53 14.38 -2.99
CA MET A 33 -7.95 14.29 -3.33
C MET A 33 -8.30 15.45 -4.26
N LEU A 34 -8.63 15.14 -5.53
CA LEU A 34 -8.69 16.09 -6.63
C LEU A 34 -10.04 16.07 -7.36
N ASN A 35 -10.49 17.22 -7.81
CA ASN A 35 -11.58 17.35 -8.78
C ASN A 35 -11.17 16.79 -10.14
N LYS A 36 -9.88 16.89 -10.48
CA LYS A 36 -9.30 16.39 -11.72
C LYS A 36 -7.82 16.05 -11.51
N ASP A 37 -7.42 14.83 -11.86
CA ASP A 37 -6.00 14.40 -11.81
C ASP A 37 -5.23 14.85 -13.06
N ASP A 38 -3.92 14.61 -13.06
CA ASP A 38 -3.01 14.97 -14.17
C ASP A 38 -3.33 14.20 -15.47
N ALA A 39 -3.95 13.02 -15.36
CA ALA A 39 -4.40 12.23 -16.51
C ALA A 39 -5.76 12.70 -17.07
N GLY A 40 -6.39 13.72 -16.44
CA GLY A 40 -7.66 14.27 -16.86
C GLY A 40 -8.89 13.57 -16.28
N ASN A 41 -8.72 12.59 -15.39
CA ASN A 41 -9.84 11.93 -14.73
C ASN A 41 -10.50 12.86 -13.71
N ARG A 42 -11.82 12.98 -13.78
CA ARG A 42 -12.58 13.76 -12.81
C ARG A 42 -12.81 12.95 -11.54
N MET A 43 -12.82 13.66 -10.40
CA MET A 43 -13.03 13.10 -9.06
C MET A 43 -12.07 11.92 -8.85
N ALA A 44 -10.83 12.23 -8.47
CA ALA A 44 -9.74 11.27 -8.43
C ALA A 44 -8.90 11.37 -7.14
N PHE A 45 -8.36 10.23 -6.72
CA PHE A 45 -7.20 10.16 -5.85
C PHE A 45 -5.93 10.13 -6.72
N GLN A 46 -4.88 10.87 -6.32
CA GLN A 46 -3.61 10.87 -7.04
C GLN A 46 -2.43 10.76 -6.06
N PRO A 47 -1.64 9.67 -6.17
CA PRO A 47 -1.88 8.50 -7.01
C PRO A 47 -3.06 7.66 -6.54
N SER A 48 -3.72 6.96 -7.47
CA SER A 48 -4.84 6.04 -7.16
C SER A 48 -4.37 4.64 -6.74
N PHE A 49 -3.11 4.30 -6.97
CA PHE A 49 -2.44 3.10 -6.46
C PHE A 49 -1.18 3.48 -5.68
N VAL A 50 -1.07 2.95 -4.45
CA VAL A 50 0.12 3.15 -3.59
C VAL A 50 0.55 1.81 -3.03
N LYS A 51 1.84 1.48 -3.16
CA LYS A 51 2.46 0.33 -2.48
C LYS A 51 3.32 0.85 -1.34
N VAL A 52 3.09 0.32 -0.14
CA VAL A 52 3.74 0.73 1.11
C VAL A 52 4.17 -0.49 1.92
N GLU A 53 5.04 -0.29 2.88
CA GLU A 53 5.45 -1.34 3.82
C GLU A 53 4.63 -1.27 5.12
N VAL A 54 4.64 -2.38 5.87
CA VAL A 54 4.03 -2.40 7.21
C VAL A 54 4.78 -1.40 8.10
N GLY A 55 4.02 -0.53 8.76
CA GLY A 55 4.53 0.56 9.60
C GLY A 55 4.45 1.93 8.94
N ASP A 56 4.33 2.00 7.61
CA ASP A 56 4.17 3.26 6.89
C ASP A 56 2.81 3.92 7.16
N THR A 57 2.69 5.16 6.75
CA THR A 57 1.43 5.90 6.73
C THR A 57 1.07 6.37 5.33
N VAL A 58 -0.23 6.32 5.00
CA VAL A 58 -0.77 6.96 3.80
C VAL A 58 -1.65 8.12 4.25
N LYS A 59 -1.30 9.32 3.81
CA LYS A 59 -2.02 10.55 4.12
C LYS A 59 -2.78 11.04 2.90
N PHE A 60 -4.11 11.03 2.99
CA PHE A 60 -4.99 11.60 1.98
C PHE A 60 -5.19 13.09 2.27
N VAL A 61 -4.81 13.94 1.31
CA VAL A 61 -4.84 15.41 1.45
C VAL A 61 -5.90 15.98 0.52
N PRO A 62 -6.88 16.76 1.03
CA PRO A 62 -7.90 17.37 0.19
C PRO A 62 -7.34 18.62 -0.51
N THR A 63 -6.58 18.43 -1.59
CA THR A 63 -6.08 19.50 -2.45
C THR A 63 -7.25 20.33 -3.00
N ASP A 64 -8.31 19.63 -3.42
CA ASP A 64 -9.61 20.25 -3.69
C ASP A 64 -10.61 19.96 -2.55
N LYS A 65 -11.51 20.90 -2.28
CA LYS A 65 -12.54 20.75 -1.23
C LYS A 65 -13.67 19.80 -1.66
N GLY A 66 -14.41 19.28 -0.67
CA GLY A 66 -15.59 18.44 -0.90
C GLY A 66 -15.28 16.94 -1.03
N HIS A 67 -14.03 16.54 -0.80
CA HIS A 67 -13.62 15.14 -0.80
C HIS A 67 -13.40 14.59 0.60
N ASN A 68 -13.48 13.27 0.73
CA ASN A 68 -13.04 12.52 1.89
C ASN A 68 -12.38 11.20 1.44
N ALA A 69 -11.74 10.50 2.36
CA ALA A 69 -11.30 9.13 2.15
C ALA A 69 -11.86 8.22 3.24
N GLU A 70 -12.50 7.13 2.84
CA GLU A 70 -13.02 6.12 3.75
C GLU A 70 -12.86 4.71 3.20
N SER A 71 -12.81 3.73 4.11
CA SER A 71 -12.71 2.32 3.76
C SER A 71 -13.95 1.82 3.02
N VAL A 72 -13.74 0.89 2.07
CA VAL A 72 -14.82 0.22 1.35
C VAL A 72 -15.11 -1.12 2.03
N LYS A 73 -16.31 -1.25 2.61
CA LYS A 73 -16.76 -2.49 3.25
C LYS A 73 -16.75 -3.66 2.25
N GLY A 74 -16.17 -4.78 2.63
CA GLY A 74 -16.02 -5.96 1.78
C GLY A 74 -14.78 -5.94 0.87
N ALA A 75 -14.04 -4.81 0.84
CA ALA A 75 -12.77 -4.67 0.14
C ALA A 75 -11.68 -4.13 1.10
N TRP A 76 -11.59 -4.77 2.25
CA TRP A 76 -10.74 -4.38 3.38
C TRP A 76 -10.20 -5.62 4.09
N ILE A 77 -9.10 -5.49 4.83
CA ILE A 77 -8.56 -6.59 5.64
C ILE A 77 -9.45 -6.80 6.88
N GLU A 78 -9.80 -8.03 7.14
CA GLU A 78 -10.58 -8.41 8.31
C GLU A 78 -9.85 -8.04 9.61
N GLY A 79 -10.58 -7.39 10.53
CA GLY A 79 -10.05 -6.93 11.80
C GLY A 79 -9.04 -5.76 11.70
N ALA A 80 -8.85 -5.15 10.53
CA ALA A 80 -8.18 -3.86 10.43
C ALA A 80 -9.17 -2.72 10.74
N PRO A 81 -8.72 -1.66 11.44
CA PRO A 81 -9.59 -0.52 11.75
C PRO A 81 -10.16 0.11 10.48
N GLU A 82 -11.47 0.36 10.46
CA GLU A 82 -12.10 1.12 9.38
C GLU A 82 -11.69 2.59 9.44
N VAL A 83 -11.54 3.19 8.27
CA VAL A 83 -11.23 4.61 8.11
C VAL A 83 -12.50 5.34 7.68
N ARG A 84 -12.83 6.45 8.35
CA ARG A 84 -13.94 7.34 8.02
C ARG A 84 -13.48 8.79 8.11
N GLY A 85 -12.95 9.30 7.02
CA GLY A 85 -12.45 10.67 6.96
C GLY A 85 -13.57 11.72 6.87
N ALA A 86 -13.38 12.83 7.55
CA ALA A 86 -14.25 14.00 7.41
C ALA A 86 -13.99 14.71 6.08
N PHE A 87 -15.02 15.38 5.55
CA PHE A 87 -14.91 16.14 4.30
C PHE A 87 -13.92 17.31 4.41
N SER A 88 -13.11 17.49 3.38
CA SER A 88 -12.11 18.55 3.27
C SER A 88 -11.11 18.57 4.43
N LYS A 89 -10.81 17.42 4.99
CA LYS A 89 -9.80 17.21 6.03
C LYS A 89 -8.80 16.14 5.61
N ASP A 90 -7.57 16.28 6.10
CA ASP A 90 -6.56 15.22 5.98
C ASP A 90 -7.07 13.94 6.63
N VAL A 91 -6.80 12.81 5.98
CA VAL A 91 -7.13 11.49 6.50
C VAL A 91 -5.85 10.66 6.54
N VAL A 92 -5.51 10.12 7.70
CA VAL A 92 -4.30 9.33 7.90
C VAL A 92 -4.68 7.85 8.06
N PHE A 93 -4.11 7.01 7.23
CA PHE A 93 -4.17 5.55 7.32
C PHE A 93 -2.81 5.01 7.74
N LYS A 94 -2.78 4.24 8.83
CA LYS A 94 -1.59 3.52 9.29
C LYS A 94 -1.59 2.12 8.71
N ALA A 95 -0.54 1.75 8.00
CA ALA A 95 -0.36 0.45 7.36
C ALA A 95 0.11 -0.60 8.38
N GLU A 96 -0.79 -1.09 9.24
CA GLU A 96 -0.43 -1.99 10.35
C GLU A 96 -0.45 -3.49 9.96
N LYS A 97 -1.18 -3.86 8.90
CA LYS A 97 -1.34 -5.25 8.45
C LYS A 97 -1.12 -5.37 6.96
N GLU A 98 -0.43 -6.43 6.53
CA GLU A 98 -0.29 -6.75 5.11
C GLU A 98 -1.65 -6.95 4.43
N GLY A 99 -1.77 -6.53 3.19
CA GLY A 99 -2.93 -6.74 2.35
C GLY A 99 -3.31 -5.54 1.48
N LEU A 100 -4.49 -5.63 0.87
CA LEU A 100 -5.05 -4.63 -0.02
C LEU A 100 -6.20 -3.90 0.67
N TYR A 101 -6.22 -2.59 0.53
CA TYR A 101 -7.15 -1.68 1.16
C TYR A 101 -7.76 -0.75 0.12
N VAL A 102 -9.06 -0.87 -0.12
CA VAL A 102 -9.77 -0.01 -1.07
C VAL A 102 -10.36 1.17 -0.33
N PHE A 103 -10.00 2.37 -0.78
CA PHE A 103 -10.56 3.63 -0.33
C PHE A 103 -11.54 4.18 -1.36
N LYS A 104 -12.54 4.91 -0.90
CA LYS A 104 -13.47 5.68 -1.72
C LYS A 104 -13.62 7.10 -1.18
N CYS A 105 -13.99 8.02 -2.06
CA CYS A 105 -14.61 9.27 -1.67
C CYS A 105 -16.12 9.07 -1.64
N LEU A 106 -16.77 9.28 -0.50
CA LEU A 106 -18.18 8.95 -0.31
C LEU A 106 -19.10 9.58 -1.37
N PRO A 107 -19.10 10.90 -1.61
CA PRO A 107 -19.99 11.52 -2.59
C PRO A 107 -19.62 11.21 -4.05
N HIS A 108 -18.35 10.82 -4.32
CA HIS A 108 -17.85 10.66 -5.69
C HIS A 108 -17.53 9.19 -6.05
N TYR A 109 -17.93 8.24 -5.20
CA TYR A 109 -17.70 6.81 -5.45
C TYR A 109 -18.31 6.36 -6.80
N GLY A 110 -19.56 6.76 -7.07
CA GLY A 110 -20.23 6.48 -8.35
C GLY A 110 -19.54 7.11 -9.57
N MET A 111 -18.76 8.17 -9.35
CA MET A 111 -17.93 8.82 -10.38
C MET A 111 -16.53 8.18 -10.50
N GLY A 112 -16.28 7.08 -9.78
CA GLY A 112 -15.05 6.34 -9.83
C GLY A 112 -13.92 6.86 -8.94
N MET A 113 -14.23 7.68 -7.92
CA MET A 113 -13.21 8.16 -6.99
C MET A 113 -12.85 7.07 -5.98
N VAL A 114 -11.92 6.21 -6.39
CA VAL A 114 -11.37 5.08 -5.61
C VAL A 114 -9.85 5.09 -5.64
N ALA A 115 -9.25 4.55 -4.57
CA ALA A 115 -7.82 4.27 -4.49
C ALA A 115 -7.59 2.87 -3.93
N LEU A 116 -6.48 2.24 -4.32
CA LEU A 116 -6.01 0.97 -3.81
C LEU A 116 -4.66 1.15 -3.12
N VAL A 117 -4.58 0.80 -1.85
CA VAL A 117 -3.33 0.76 -1.09
C VAL A 117 -2.93 -0.70 -0.90
N GLN A 118 -1.74 -1.06 -1.37
CA GLN A 118 -1.11 -2.34 -1.12
C GLN A 118 -0.11 -2.17 0.04
N VAL A 119 -0.33 -2.87 1.14
CA VAL A 119 0.60 -2.95 2.28
C VAL A 119 1.33 -4.29 2.21
N GLY A 120 2.64 -4.27 1.97
CA GLY A 120 3.42 -5.50 1.83
C GLY A 120 2.80 -6.50 0.86
N LYS A 121 2.56 -7.74 1.33
CA LYS A 121 1.97 -8.81 0.50
C LYS A 121 0.46 -8.65 0.34
N PRO A 122 -0.08 -8.89 -0.87
CA PRO A 122 -1.51 -8.72 -1.14
C PRO A 122 -2.34 -9.95 -0.70
N VAL A 123 -2.35 -10.27 0.60
CA VAL A 123 -2.90 -11.51 1.17
C VAL A 123 -4.40 -11.70 0.92
N ASN A 124 -5.15 -10.65 0.58
CA ASN A 124 -6.58 -10.69 0.28
C ASN A 124 -6.89 -10.36 -1.21
N LEU A 125 -5.96 -10.62 -2.12
CA LEU A 125 -6.13 -10.29 -3.54
C LEU A 125 -7.38 -10.91 -4.15
N ASP A 126 -7.69 -12.17 -3.80
CA ASP A 126 -8.87 -12.86 -4.32
C ASP A 126 -10.16 -12.22 -3.81
N THR A 127 -10.19 -11.75 -2.56
CA THR A 127 -11.32 -10.98 -2.02
C THR A 127 -11.53 -9.69 -2.80
N ILE A 128 -10.45 -8.96 -3.11
CA ILE A 128 -10.55 -7.71 -3.88
C ILE A 128 -10.99 -7.96 -5.32
N LYS A 129 -10.49 -9.03 -5.97
CA LYS A 129 -10.92 -9.43 -7.32
C LYS A 129 -12.40 -9.85 -7.37
N ALA A 130 -12.88 -10.50 -6.31
CA ALA A 130 -14.29 -10.91 -6.19
C ALA A 130 -15.21 -9.75 -5.76
N PHE A 131 -14.65 -8.63 -5.29
CA PHE A 131 -15.44 -7.49 -4.85
C PHE A 131 -16.18 -6.83 -6.00
N SER A 132 -17.49 -6.68 -5.83
CA SER A 132 -18.40 -6.12 -6.84
C SER A 132 -18.55 -4.61 -6.66
N ALA A 133 -17.56 -3.83 -7.05
CA ALA A 133 -17.77 -2.40 -7.30
C ALA A 133 -18.69 -2.19 -8.50
N THR A 134 -19.31 -1.03 -8.63
CA THR A 134 -20.23 -0.74 -9.73
C THR A 134 -19.74 0.41 -10.61
N GLY A 135 -20.16 0.39 -11.88
CA GLY A 135 -19.94 1.49 -12.80
C GLY A 135 -18.47 1.87 -12.99
N LEU A 136 -18.18 3.16 -12.93
CA LEU A 136 -16.83 3.69 -13.14
C LEU A 136 -15.87 3.32 -11.99
N ALA A 137 -16.40 3.13 -10.77
CA ALA A 137 -15.59 2.67 -9.64
C ALA A 137 -15.02 1.28 -9.91
N LYS A 138 -15.81 0.36 -10.48
CA LYS A 138 -15.31 -0.97 -10.87
C LYS A 138 -14.19 -0.86 -11.91
N LYS A 139 -14.42 -0.12 -12.99
CA LYS A 139 -13.41 0.05 -14.05
C LYS A 139 -12.09 0.59 -13.52
N ARG A 140 -12.13 1.60 -12.65
CA ARG A 140 -10.92 2.20 -12.07
C ARG A 140 -10.26 1.25 -11.08
N LEU A 141 -11.05 0.60 -10.20
CA LEU A 141 -10.50 -0.38 -9.26
C LEU A 141 -9.82 -1.56 -9.97
N ASP A 142 -10.43 -2.10 -11.02
CA ASP A 142 -9.82 -3.20 -11.81
C ASP A 142 -8.47 -2.78 -12.41
N ALA A 143 -8.35 -1.53 -12.87
CA ALA A 143 -7.09 -0.98 -13.37
C ALA A 143 -6.01 -0.86 -12.28
N GLU A 144 -6.40 -0.54 -11.03
CA GLU A 144 -5.48 -0.49 -9.90
C GLU A 144 -5.08 -1.90 -9.43
N VAL A 145 -6.02 -2.84 -9.43
CA VAL A 145 -5.75 -4.26 -9.10
C VAL A 145 -4.74 -4.88 -10.06
N ALA A 146 -4.75 -4.47 -11.33
CA ALA A 146 -3.76 -4.93 -12.32
C ALA A 146 -2.31 -4.50 -12.02
N LYS A 147 -2.11 -3.50 -11.15
CA LYS A 147 -0.78 -3.02 -10.70
C LYS A 147 -0.26 -3.76 -9.47
N VAL A 148 -1.08 -4.58 -8.82
CA VAL A 148 -0.71 -5.32 -7.62
C VAL A 148 0.42 -6.30 -7.94
N THR A 149 1.45 -6.29 -7.11
CA THR A 149 2.61 -7.19 -7.21
C THR A 149 2.70 -8.07 -5.97
N PRO A 150 3.18 -9.32 -6.11
CA PRO A 150 3.41 -10.24 -4.98
C PRO A 150 4.33 -9.67 -3.92
#